data_42e3b91fa7e54f4c2afdb1c91f1b2ef7
#
_entry.id   42e3b91fa7e54f4c2afdb1c91f1b2ef7
#
_cell.length_a   1.000
_cell.length_b   1.000
_cell.length_c   1.000
_cell.angle_alpha   90.00
_cell.angle_beta   90.00
_cell.angle_gamma   90.00
#
_symmetry.space_group_name_H-M   'P 1'
#
loop_
_entity.id
_entity.type
_entity.pdbx_description
1 polymer ?
#
loop_
_entity_poly.entity_id
_entity_poly.type
_entity_poly.pdbx_seq_one_letter_code
_entity_poly.pdbx_strand_id
1 'polypeptide(L)'
;MEFYEQLLKAKRENRLYATATVVQTVGDTPRKAGAKMLVRADGTITGSVGGGTVEKQTIADCMKAMKTGEPLLKTYSAVSPEIKERGMVCGGNMTVFIEPGERLPYLYLCGCGHVAQAVLPLAKSLGWYVVGIDARDVSDFGNALDALDELHILKSFDELEQLDFVPGSAYIACSFSHKTDGDILNVILSKEPGYVGMLGGRPKIRALFSRLKENGWPEEVLERIHAPIGLDIGGQRPAEIAVSIMAEILAAKNGGSCKPMREVLHDSVFPL
;
A
#
# COMPACT_ATOMS: atom_id res chain seq x y z
N MET A 1 15.70 -22.96 -2.98
CA MET A 1 14.70 -22.79 -1.89
C MET A 1 14.70 -21.37 -1.35
N GLU A 2 15.83 -20.84 -0.97
CA GLU A 2 15.96 -19.49 -0.38
C GLU A 2 15.26 -18.35 -1.16
N PHE A 3 15.38 -18.33 -2.50
CA PHE A 3 14.72 -17.29 -3.34
C PHE A 3 13.20 -17.26 -3.14
N TYR A 4 12.53 -18.42 -3.20
CA TYR A 4 11.07 -18.49 -3.07
C TYR A 4 10.60 -18.24 -1.62
N GLU A 5 11.36 -18.64 -0.63
CA GLU A 5 11.09 -18.36 0.79
C GLU A 5 11.12 -16.85 1.05
N GLN A 6 12.17 -16.18 0.55
CA GLN A 6 12.30 -14.72 0.68
C GLN A 6 11.26 -13.96 -0.14
N LEU A 7 10.89 -14.45 -1.33
CA LEU A 7 9.81 -13.89 -2.12
C LEU A 7 8.47 -14.00 -1.39
N LEU A 8 8.14 -15.17 -0.84
CA LEU A 8 6.92 -15.37 -0.06
C LEU A 8 6.90 -14.50 1.19
N LYS A 9 8.05 -14.34 1.86
CA LYS A 9 8.18 -13.43 3.01
C LYS A 9 7.88 -11.99 2.59
N ALA A 10 8.51 -11.49 1.52
CA ALA A 10 8.27 -10.13 1.03
C ALA A 10 6.81 -9.89 0.65
N LYS A 11 6.14 -10.89 0.04
CA LYS A 11 4.70 -10.83 -0.26
C LYS A 11 3.83 -10.76 1.00
N ARG A 12 4.09 -11.62 1.99
CA ARG A 12 3.31 -11.65 3.24
C ARG A 12 3.44 -10.35 4.04
N GLU A 13 4.65 -9.78 4.06
CA GLU A 13 4.95 -8.53 4.74
C GLU A 13 4.60 -7.30 3.89
N ASN A 14 3.95 -7.47 2.74
CA ASN A 14 3.62 -6.41 1.78
C ASN A 14 4.80 -5.46 1.48
N ARG A 15 6.03 -6.01 1.44
CA ARG A 15 7.25 -5.25 1.16
C ARG A 15 7.39 -4.96 -0.33
N LEU A 16 7.95 -3.80 -0.67
CA LEU A 16 8.34 -3.51 -2.05
C LEU A 16 9.51 -4.39 -2.48
N TYR A 17 9.36 -5.07 -3.59
CA TYR A 17 10.40 -5.88 -4.23
C TYR A 17 10.22 -5.91 -5.74
N ALA A 18 11.26 -6.36 -6.46
CA ALA A 18 11.15 -6.79 -7.84
C ALA A 18 11.87 -8.13 -8.02
N THR A 19 11.37 -8.96 -8.93
CA THR A 19 12.06 -10.17 -9.38
C THR A 19 12.74 -9.91 -10.71
N ALA A 20 13.96 -10.41 -10.88
CA ALA A 20 14.69 -10.40 -12.14
C ALA A 20 14.94 -11.86 -12.56
N THR A 21 14.51 -12.23 -13.76
CA THR A 21 14.69 -13.57 -14.32
C THR A 21 15.45 -13.49 -15.64
N VAL A 22 16.57 -14.20 -15.74
CA VAL A 22 17.26 -14.38 -17.02
C VAL A 22 16.39 -15.25 -17.92
N VAL A 23 15.89 -14.68 -19.03
CA VAL A 23 15.01 -15.38 -19.96
C VAL A 23 15.75 -15.90 -21.20
N GLN A 24 16.86 -15.23 -21.58
CA GLN A 24 17.67 -15.65 -22.71
C GLN A 24 19.13 -15.30 -22.50
N THR A 25 20.03 -16.12 -23.04
CA THR A 25 21.46 -15.84 -23.08
C THR A 25 22.03 -16.13 -24.47
N VAL A 26 22.98 -15.32 -24.93
CA VAL A 26 23.71 -15.50 -26.19
C VAL A 26 25.18 -15.35 -25.89
N GLY A 27 26.00 -16.29 -26.34
CA GLY A 27 27.43 -16.34 -26.05
C GLY A 27 27.74 -16.82 -24.62
N ASP A 28 28.93 -16.46 -24.16
CA ASP A 28 29.39 -16.83 -22.83
C ASP A 28 28.85 -15.86 -21.77
N THR A 29 28.09 -16.37 -20.82
CA THR A 29 27.42 -15.59 -19.79
C THR A 29 27.58 -16.24 -18.42
N PRO A 30 27.74 -15.44 -17.34
CA PRO A 30 27.99 -15.97 -16.00
C PRO A 30 26.82 -16.76 -15.41
N ARG A 31 25.61 -16.52 -15.90
CA ARG A 31 24.38 -17.27 -15.54
C ARG A 31 23.61 -17.64 -16.81
N LYS A 32 22.87 -18.71 -16.75
CA LYS A 32 22.04 -19.21 -17.86
C LYS A 32 20.56 -18.83 -17.63
N ALA A 33 19.77 -18.98 -18.67
CA ALA A 33 18.30 -18.79 -18.60
C ALA A 33 17.70 -19.59 -17.44
N GLY A 34 16.74 -18.98 -16.73
CA GLY A 34 16.14 -19.51 -15.51
C GLY A 34 16.79 -18.98 -14.21
N ALA A 35 17.97 -18.37 -14.25
CA ALA A 35 18.54 -17.72 -13.07
C ALA A 35 17.66 -16.57 -12.59
N LYS A 36 17.51 -16.47 -11.27
CA LYS A 36 16.60 -15.51 -10.63
C LYS A 36 17.30 -14.70 -9.55
N MET A 37 16.84 -13.47 -9.39
CA MET A 37 17.27 -12.56 -8.34
C MET A 37 16.06 -11.81 -7.81
N LEU A 38 15.89 -11.76 -6.51
CA LEU A 38 14.96 -10.90 -5.79
C LEU A 38 15.72 -9.64 -5.37
N VAL A 39 15.18 -8.47 -5.67
CA VAL A 39 15.72 -7.17 -5.24
C VAL A 39 14.69 -6.51 -4.32
N ARG A 40 15.12 -6.07 -3.14
CA ARG A 40 14.27 -5.36 -2.16
C ARG A 40 14.39 -3.85 -2.31
N ALA A 41 13.49 -3.10 -1.69
CA ALA A 41 13.46 -1.65 -1.74
C ALA A 41 14.75 -0.97 -1.22
N ASP A 42 15.48 -1.63 -0.32
CA ASP A 42 16.79 -1.20 0.19
C ASP A 42 17.98 -1.56 -0.73
N GLY A 43 17.70 -2.21 -1.88
CA GLY A 43 18.70 -2.67 -2.82
C GLY A 43 19.37 -4.01 -2.46
N THR A 44 19.00 -4.61 -1.32
CA THR A 44 19.49 -5.95 -0.96
C THR A 44 18.93 -7.02 -1.89
N ILE A 45 19.71 -8.08 -2.13
CA ILE A 45 19.34 -9.11 -3.09
C ILE A 45 19.29 -10.51 -2.45
N THR A 46 18.53 -11.40 -3.08
CA THR A 46 18.59 -12.85 -2.87
C THR A 46 18.63 -13.54 -4.22
N GLY A 47 19.59 -14.45 -4.42
CA GLY A 47 19.89 -14.99 -5.74
C GLY A 47 20.79 -14.06 -6.56
N SER A 48 21.00 -14.38 -7.84
CA SER A 48 21.90 -13.59 -8.71
C SER A 48 21.59 -13.85 -10.17
N VAL A 49 21.68 -12.80 -10.99
CA VAL A 49 21.64 -12.88 -12.46
C VAL A 49 23.03 -12.92 -13.12
N GLY A 50 24.12 -12.94 -12.32
CA GLY A 50 25.45 -13.16 -12.89
C GLY A 50 26.57 -12.32 -12.31
N GLY A 51 26.28 -11.44 -11.37
CA GLY A 51 27.31 -10.59 -10.73
C GLY A 51 27.79 -9.41 -11.61
N GLY A 52 28.73 -8.68 -11.06
CA GLY A 52 29.44 -7.60 -11.78
C GLY A 52 28.53 -6.46 -12.27
N THR A 53 28.84 -5.95 -13.45
CA THR A 53 28.13 -4.82 -14.07
C THR A 53 26.68 -5.15 -14.40
N VAL A 54 26.40 -6.36 -14.89
CA VAL A 54 25.03 -6.80 -15.23
C VAL A 54 24.13 -6.76 -14.01
N GLU A 55 24.60 -7.30 -12.88
CA GLU A 55 23.83 -7.33 -11.64
C GLU A 55 23.55 -5.93 -11.10
N LYS A 56 24.56 -5.05 -11.09
CA LYS A 56 24.40 -3.65 -10.68
C LYS A 56 23.35 -2.91 -11.53
N GLN A 57 23.41 -3.09 -12.84
CA GLN A 57 22.42 -2.48 -13.76
C GLN A 57 21.03 -3.09 -13.56
N THR A 58 20.94 -4.39 -13.37
CA THR A 58 19.66 -5.07 -13.10
C THR A 58 19.04 -4.59 -11.79
N ILE A 59 19.83 -4.39 -10.72
CA ILE A 59 19.34 -3.83 -9.44
C ILE A 59 18.78 -2.42 -9.66
N ALA A 60 19.50 -1.55 -10.40
CA ALA A 60 19.02 -0.20 -10.69
C ALA A 60 17.70 -0.19 -11.49
N ASP A 61 17.58 -1.08 -12.48
CA ASP A 61 16.36 -1.22 -13.26
C ASP A 61 15.22 -1.83 -12.43
N CYS A 62 15.49 -2.77 -11.50
CA CYS A 62 14.53 -3.25 -10.52
C CYS A 62 14.00 -2.13 -9.60
N MET A 63 14.89 -1.27 -9.11
CA MET A 63 14.51 -0.11 -8.28
C MET A 63 13.62 0.86 -9.06
N LYS A 64 13.88 1.04 -10.34
CA LYS A 64 13.01 1.84 -11.23
C LYS A 64 11.67 1.18 -11.42
N ALA A 65 11.62 -0.12 -11.75
CA ALA A 65 10.39 -0.88 -11.94
C ALA A 65 9.50 -0.85 -10.69
N MET A 66 10.07 -0.97 -9.48
CA MET A 66 9.33 -0.84 -8.22
C MET A 66 8.67 0.55 -8.05
N LYS A 67 9.28 1.62 -8.57
CA LYS A 67 8.71 2.98 -8.49
C LYS A 67 7.62 3.21 -9.52
N THR A 68 7.75 2.66 -10.73
CA THR A 68 6.77 2.87 -11.82
C THR A 68 5.63 1.85 -11.79
N GLY A 69 5.81 0.71 -11.13
CA GLY A 69 4.88 -0.42 -11.18
C GLY A 69 4.91 -1.18 -12.53
N GLU A 70 5.79 -0.80 -13.46
CA GLU A 70 5.82 -1.37 -14.81
C GLU A 70 6.91 -2.44 -14.96
N PRO A 71 6.60 -3.60 -15.57
CA PRO A 71 7.59 -4.61 -15.85
C PRO A 71 8.52 -4.15 -16.97
N LEU A 72 9.74 -4.71 -17.00
CA LEU A 72 10.77 -4.36 -17.96
C LEU A 72 11.44 -5.61 -18.54
N LEU A 73 11.58 -5.68 -19.85
CA LEU A 73 12.42 -6.65 -20.54
C LEU A 73 13.64 -5.95 -21.14
N LYS A 74 14.85 -6.33 -20.68
CA LYS A 74 16.06 -5.63 -21.06
C LYS A 74 17.23 -6.58 -21.31
N THR A 75 18.04 -6.28 -22.34
CA THR A 75 19.25 -7.02 -22.65
C THR A 75 20.47 -6.28 -22.12
N TYR A 76 21.30 -6.98 -21.36
CA TYR A 76 22.55 -6.51 -20.79
C TYR A 76 23.73 -7.22 -21.45
N SER A 77 24.82 -6.49 -21.68
CA SER A 77 26.08 -7.08 -22.11
C SER A 77 26.89 -7.54 -20.92
N ALA A 78 27.30 -8.79 -20.90
CA ALA A 78 28.17 -9.35 -19.88
C ALA A 78 29.63 -8.86 -19.99
N VAL A 79 29.95 -8.08 -21.01
CA VAL A 79 31.29 -7.49 -21.21
C VAL A 79 31.36 -6.15 -20.49
N SER A 80 32.31 -6.01 -19.54
CA SER A 80 32.56 -4.70 -18.96
C SER A 80 33.19 -3.77 -19.96
N PRO A 81 32.99 -2.42 -19.87
CA PRO A 81 33.66 -1.45 -20.76
C PRO A 81 35.18 -1.61 -20.77
N GLU A 82 35.79 -1.91 -19.63
CA GLU A 82 37.24 -2.09 -19.47
C GLU A 82 37.78 -3.34 -20.22
N ILE A 83 36.96 -4.39 -20.32
CA ILE A 83 37.29 -5.61 -21.08
C ILE A 83 37.14 -5.34 -22.58
N LYS A 84 36.17 -4.53 -23.02
CA LYS A 84 36.01 -4.08 -24.42
C LYS A 84 37.25 -3.28 -24.90
N GLU A 85 37.72 -2.37 -24.06
CA GLU A 85 38.94 -1.55 -24.39
C GLU A 85 40.20 -2.39 -24.55
N ARG A 86 40.28 -3.57 -23.92
CA ARG A 86 41.40 -4.51 -24.05
C ARG A 86 41.26 -5.50 -25.22
N GLY A 87 40.27 -5.29 -26.12
CA GLY A 87 40.09 -6.10 -27.33
C GLY A 87 39.57 -7.53 -27.09
N MET A 88 39.14 -7.86 -25.89
CA MET A 88 38.52 -9.15 -25.62
C MET A 88 37.04 -9.14 -26.05
N VAL A 89 36.73 -9.90 -27.10
CA VAL A 89 35.36 -9.96 -27.69
C VAL A 89 34.52 -11.06 -27.06
N CYS A 90 35.01 -11.83 -26.09
CA CYS A 90 34.32 -12.94 -25.47
C CYS A 90 33.43 -12.46 -24.36
N GLY A 91 32.24 -12.02 -24.71
CA GLY A 91 31.18 -11.71 -23.75
C GLY A 91 29.83 -11.94 -24.37
N GLY A 92 28.97 -12.61 -23.64
CA GLY A 92 27.59 -12.87 -24.04
C GLY A 92 26.64 -11.73 -23.68
N ASN A 93 25.45 -11.81 -24.21
CA ASN A 93 24.33 -10.97 -23.83
C ASN A 93 23.34 -11.77 -22.98
N MET A 94 22.73 -11.10 -22.03
CA MET A 94 21.69 -11.67 -21.17
C MET A 94 20.43 -10.81 -21.27
N THR A 95 19.32 -11.42 -21.66
CA THR A 95 18.02 -10.77 -21.61
C THR A 95 17.36 -11.14 -20.28
N VAL A 96 17.00 -10.13 -19.51
CA VAL A 96 16.41 -10.26 -18.18
C VAL A 96 15.01 -9.65 -18.19
N PHE A 97 14.05 -10.41 -17.73
CA PHE A 97 12.72 -9.92 -17.42
C PHE A 97 12.68 -9.48 -15.95
N ILE A 98 12.29 -8.24 -15.74
CA ILE A 98 12.13 -7.62 -14.43
C ILE A 98 10.66 -7.41 -14.19
N GLU A 99 10.17 -7.95 -13.07
CA GLU A 99 8.78 -7.87 -12.66
C GLU A 99 8.70 -7.26 -11.26
N PRO A 100 8.13 -6.04 -11.12
CA PRO A 100 7.88 -5.47 -9.80
C PRO A 100 6.81 -6.29 -9.07
N GLY A 101 7.02 -6.49 -7.76
CA GLY A 101 6.03 -7.14 -6.92
C GLY A 101 4.81 -6.23 -6.73
N GLU A 102 3.63 -6.83 -6.83
CA GLU A 102 2.41 -6.14 -6.48
C GLU A 102 2.39 -5.84 -4.99
N ARG A 103 2.11 -4.59 -4.62
CA ARG A 103 1.93 -4.14 -3.26
C ARG A 103 0.45 -3.86 -3.02
N LEU A 104 -0.11 -4.51 -2.01
CA LEU A 104 -1.48 -4.23 -1.60
C LEU A 104 -1.59 -2.81 -1.04
N PRO A 105 -2.69 -2.10 -1.30
CA PRO A 105 -2.94 -0.81 -0.69
C PRO A 105 -3.10 -0.96 0.82
N TYR A 106 -2.58 0.00 1.59
CA TYR A 106 -2.66 -0.01 3.04
C TYR A 106 -3.93 0.68 3.53
N LEU A 107 -4.59 0.03 4.49
CA LEU A 107 -5.69 0.59 5.26
C LEU A 107 -5.33 0.56 6.75
N TYR A 108 -5.23 1.73 7.37
CA TYR A 108 -5.01 1.89 8.80
C TYR A 108 -6.35 2.11 9.51
N LEU A 109 -6.68 1.23 10.45
CA LEU A 109 -7.85 1.33 11.32
C LEU A 109 -7.40 1.91 12.66
N CYS A 110 -7.56 3.22 12.83
CA CYS A 110 -7.20 3.92 14.07
C CYS A 110 -8.39 3.87 15.04
N GLY A 111 -8.42 2.82 15.85
CA GLY A 111 -9.51 2.34 16.67
C GLY A 111 -10.08 1.03 16.11
N CYS A 112 -10.02 -0.05 16.91
CA CYS A 112 -10.43 -1.40 16.52
C CYS A 112 -11.81 -1.79 17.10
N GLY A 113 -12.75 -0.83 17.17
CA GLY A 113 -14.11 -1.04 17.64
C GLY A 113 -15.00 -1.80 16.64
N HIS A 114 -16.31 -1.93 16.96
CA HIS A 114 -17.27 -2.73 16.19
C HIS A 114 -17.31 -2.38 14.68
N VAL A 115 -17.17 -1.10 14.32
CA VAL A 115 -17.15 -0.69 12.92
C VAL A 115 -15.86 -1.13 12.23
N ALA A 116 -14.69 -0.93 12.86
CA ALA A 116 -13.41 -1.41 12.34
C ALA A 116 -13.41 -2.93 12.15
N GLN A 117 -13.95 -3.68 13.13
CA GLN A 117 -14.10 -5.14 13.04
C GLN A 117 -15.02 -5.56 11.88
N ALA A 118 -16.03 -4.76 11.53
CA ALA A 118 -16.87 -5.02 10.37
C ALA A 118 -16.23 -4.61 9.05
N VAL A 119 -15.38 -3.58 9.05
CA VAL A 119 -14.59 -3.13 7.87
C VAL A 119 -13.52 -4.16 7.50
N LEU A 120 -12.86 -4.76 8.50
CA LEU A 120 -11.72 -5.66 8.32
C LEU A 120 -11.98 -6.79 7.31
N PRO A 121 -13.01 -7.64 7.42
CA PRO A 121 -13.24 -8.72 6.47
C PRO A 121 -13.54 -8.22 5.06
N LEU A 122 -14.21 -7.08 4.90
CA LEU A 122 -14.46 -6.46 3.60
C LEU A 122 -13.15 -5.96 2.97
N ALA A 123 -12.33 -5.23 3.73
CA ALA A 123 -11.04 -4.76 3.26
C ALA A 123 -10.13 -5.91 2.84
N LYS A 124 -10.08 -6.99 3.63
CA LYS A 124 -9.32 -8.21 3.26
C LYS A 124 -9.82 -8.85 1.97
N SER A 125 -11.13 -8.96 1.79
CA SER A 125 -11.71 -9.52 0.55
C SER A 125 -11.44 -8.66 -0.68
N LEU A 126 -11.21 -7.36 -0.49
CA LEU A 126 -10.88 -6.39 -1.54
C LEU A 126 -9.36 -6.25 -1.76
N GLY A 127 -8.54 -7.08 -1.11
CA GLY A 127 -7.10 -7.12 -1.31
C GLY A 127 -6.35 -5.96 -0.63
N TRP A 128 -6.84 -5.46 0.52
CA TRP A 128 -6.12 -4.47 1.32
C TRP A 128 -5.19 -5.15 2.34
N TYR A 129 -4.06 -4.52 2.59
CA TYR A 129 -3.20 -4.79 3.74
C TYR A 129 -3.71 -3.93 4.90
N VAL A 130 -4.26 -4.58 5.93
CA VAL A 130 -4.99 -3.90 7.00
C VAL A 130 -4.18 -3.88 8.28
N VAL A 131 -3.91 -2.67 8.77
CA VAL A 131 -3.18 -2.42 10.01
C VAL A 131 -4.15 -1.87 11.05
N GLY A 132 -4.30 -2.57 12.16
CA GLY A 132 -5.08 -2.11 13.32
C GLY A 132 -4.19 -1.34 14.29
N ILE A 133 -4.71 -0.24 14.82
CA ILE A 133 -4.05 0.58 15.85
C ILE A 133 -5.06 0.89 16.94
N ASP A 134 -4.79 0.47 18.17
CA ASP A 134 -5.68 0.76 19.31
C ASP A 134 -4.85 0.98 20.60
N ALA A 135 -5.46 1.59 21.60
CA ALA A 135 -4.86 1.79 22.92
C ALA A 135 -5.47 0.86 24.01
N ARG A 136 -6.39 -0.03 23.63
CA ARG A 136 -6.97 -1.05 24.50
C ARG A 136 -6.17 -2.34 24.45
N ASP A 137 -6.29 -3.16 25.48
CA ASP A 137 -5.63 -4.47 25.51
C ASP A 137 -6.19 -5.40 24.41
N VAL A 138 -5.32 -6.26 23.86
CA VAL A 138 -5.71 -7.24 22.82
C VAL A 138 -6.84 -8.15 23.31
N SER A 139 -6.85 -8.49 24.59
CA SER A 139 -7.90 -9.34 25.21
C SER A 139 -9.30 -8.76 25.09
N ASP A 140 -9.45 -7.44 24.92
CA ASP A 140 -10.75 -6.77 24.74
C ASP A 140 -11.43 -7.11 23.41
N PHE A 141 -10.68 -7.66 22.45
CA PHE A 141 -11.15 -7.91 21.08
C PHE A 141 -11.40 -9.39 20.77
N GLY A 142 -10.90 -10.32 21.61
CA GLY A 142 -10.93 -11.75 21.31
C GLY A 142 -10.33 -12.04 19.94
N ASN A 143 -11.01 -12.86 19.13
CA ASN A 143 -10.55 -13.24 17.78
C ASN A 143 -11.00 -12.26 16.68
N ALA A 144 -11.63 -11.14 17.04
CA ALA A 144 -12.21 -10.22 16.04
C ALA A 144 -11.13 -9.53 15.17
N LEU A 145 -9.88 -9.53 15.62
CA LEU A 145 -8.75 -8.90 14.94
C LEU A 145 -7.77 -9.89 14.28
N ASP A 146 -8.03 -11.19 14.32
CA ASP A 146 -7.11 -12.22 13.79
C ASP A 146 -6.83 -12.08 12.27
N ALA A 147 -7.70 -11.41 11.54
CA ALA A 147 -7.54 -11.17 10.11
C ALA A 147 -6.70 -9.93 9.77
N LEU A 148 -6.24 -9.16 10.77
CA LEU A 148 -5.30 -8.05 10.54
C LEU A 148 -3.96 -8.58 10.03
N ASP A 149 -3.31 -7.82 9.18
CA ASP A 149 -1.94 -8.11 8.77
C ASP A 149 -0.94 -7.64 9.83
N GLU A 150 -1.23 -6.50 10.47
CA GLU A 150 -0.45 -5.97 11.59
C GLU A 150 -1.40 -5.38 12.66
N LEU A 151 -0.99 -5.46 13.93
CA LEU A 151 -1.70 -4.85 15.05
C LEU A 151 -0.70 -4.12 15.95
N HIS A 152 -0.94 -2.83 16.18
CA HIS A 152 -0.20 -2.00 17.11
C HIS A 152 -1.06 -1.63 18.30
N ILE A 153 -0.71 -2.13 19.48
CA ILE A 153 -1.34 -1.72 20.75
C ILE A 153 -0.43 -0.68 21.39
N LEU A 154 -0.94 0.55 21.46
CA LEU A 154 -0.25 1.71 22.02
C LEU A 154 -0.64 1.90 23.49
N LYS A 155 0.23 2.52 24.29
CA LYS A 155 -0.18 2.96 25.64
C LYS A 155 -1.17 4.12 25.58
N SER A 156 -0.96 5.01 24.60
CA SER A 156 -1.88 6.08 24.23
C SER A 156 -1.69 6.42 22.76
N PHE A 157 -2.66 7.11 22.15
CA PHE A 157 -2.54 7.55 20.75
C PHE A 157 -1.48 8.65 20.53
N ASP A 158 -0.88 9.19 21.58
CA ASP A 158 0.28 10.09 21.48
C ASP A 158 1.51 9.38 20.91
N GLU A 159 1.60 8.04 21.09
CA GLU A 159 2.67 7.23 20.51
C GLU A 159 2.52 7.00 18.99
N LEU A 160 1.41 7.42 18.40
CA LEU A 160 1.11 7.25 16.97
C LEU A 160 2.17 7.91 16.07
N GLU A 161 2.78 9.02 16.52
CA GLU A 161 3.86 9.70 15.80
C GLU A 161 5.10 8.84 15.56
N GLN A 162 5.32 7.85 16.43
CA GLN A 162 6.48 6.96 16.38
C GLN A 162 6.31 5.82 15.37
N LEU A 163 5.09 5.62 14.85
CA LEU A 163 4.83 4.61 13.85
C LEU A 163 5.24 5.07 12.45
N ASP A 164 5.82 4.15 11.71
CA ASP A 164 6.10 4.34 10.30
C ASP A 164 4.84 4.08 9.47
N PHE A 165 4.36 5.11 8.79
CA PHE A 165 3.21 5.03 7.90
C PHE A 165 3.65 4.98 6.44
N VAL A 166 2.91 4.21 5.65
CA VAL A 166 3.13 4.14 4.21
C VAL A 166 2.45 5.32 3.53
N PRO A 167 3.20 6.17 2.80
CA PRO A 167 2.61 7.29 2.07
C PRO A 167 1.52 6.84 1.10
N GLY A 168 0.50 7.67 0.91
CA GLY A 168 -0.62 7.38 0.02
C GLY A 168 -1.64 6.35 0.56
N SER A 169 -1.52 5.93 1.82
CA SER A 169 -2.43 4.98 2.47
C SER A 169 -3.79 5.58 2.80
N ALA A 170 -4.78 4.70 3.01
CA ALA A 170 -6.08 5.08 3.55
C ALA A 170 -6.11 4.93 5.07
N TYR A 171 -6.79 5.87 5.73
CA TYR A 171 -6.93 5.90 7.19
C TYR A 171 -8.39 6.06 7.58
N ILE A 172 -8.80 5.31 8.60
CA ILE A 172 -10.11 5.45 9.25
C ILE A 172 -9.90 5.80 10.70
N ALA A 173 -10.23 7.05 11.09
CA ALA A 173 -10.29 7.46 12.48
C ALA A 173 -11.65 7.03 13.08
N CYS A 174 -11.63 6.00 13.91
CA CYS A 174 -12.83 5.39 14.51
C CYS A 174 -12.62 5.00 15.98
N SER A 175 -11.90 5.86 16.72
CA SER A 175 -11.67 5.64 18.14
C SER A 175 -12.94 5.89 18.99
N PHE A 176 -12.84 5.56 20.26
CA PHE A 176 -13.95 5.67 21.21
C PHE A 176 -14.18 7.10 21.72
N SER A 177 -13.27 8.06 21.51
CA SER A 177 -13.39 9.41 22.06
C SER A 177 -13.09 10.52 21.05
N HIS A 178 -13.75 11.69 21.25
CA HIS A 178 -13.52 12.87 20.41
C HIS A 178 -12.08 13.44 20.54
N LYS A 179 -11.52 13.36 21.75
CA LYS A 179 -10.15 13.83 21.99
C LYS A 179 -9.17 12.99 21.21
N THR A 180 -9.31 11.69 21.31
CA THR A 180 -8.46 10.70 20.65
C THR A 180 -8.50 10.82 19.12
N ASP A 181 -9.70 10.99 18.53
CA ASP A 181 -9.80 11.16 17.07
C ASP A 181 -9.10 12.44 16.58
N GLY A 182 -9.11 13.51 17.41
CA GLY A 182 -8.37 14.73 17.08
C GLY A 182 -6.86 14.53 17.08
N ASP A 183 -6.35 13.81 18.06
CA ASP A 183 -4.93 13.49 18.17
C ASP A 183 -4.49 12.57 17.01
N ILE A 184 -5.32 11.57 16.69
CA ILE A 184 -5.12 10.69 15.52
C ILE A 184 -5.05 11.51 14.22
N LEU A 185 -6.01 12.39 13.96
CA LEU A 185 -6.04 13.18 12.73
C LEU A 185 -4.87 14.15 12.63
N ASN A 186 -4.43 14.77 13.73
CA ASN A 186 -3.24 15.62 13.73
C ASN A 186 -2.00 14.87 13.22
N VAL A 187 -1.80 13.64 13.66
CA VAL A 187 -0.67 12.81 13.21
C VAL A 187 -0.84 12.38 11.76
N ILE A 188 -2.00 11.82 11.41
CA ILE A 188 -2.25 11.27 10.07
C ILE A 188 -2.11 12.33 8.98
N LEU A 189 -2.64 13.54 9.21
CA LEU A 189 -2.59 14.63 8.22
C LEU A 189 -1.15 15.06 7.89
N SER A 190 -0.19 14.84 8.78
CA SER A 190 1.23 15.10 8.55
C SER A 190 1.96 13.99 7.76
N LYS A 191 1.32 12.84 7.52
CA LYS A 191 1.93 11.64 6.94
C LYS A 191 1.59 11.40 5.45
N GLU A 192 1.18 12.45 4.73
CA GLU A 192 0.82 12.38 3.30
C GLU A 192 -0.23 11.28 2.99
N PRO A 193 -1.39 11.31 3.62
CA PRO A 193 -2.42 10.29 3.42
C PRO A 193 -3.03 10.40 2.01
N GLY A 194 -3.33 9.24 1.40
CA GLY A 194 -4.11 9.17 0.16
C GLY A 194 -5.61 9.33 0.39
N TYR A 195 -6.09 8.87 1.55
CA TYR A 195 -7.48 9.01 1.98
C TYR A 195 -7.57 9.10 3.50
N VAL A 196 -8.38 10.00 4.01
CA VAL A 196 -8.67 10.13 5.45
C VAL A 196 -10.17 10.16 5.67
N GLY A 197 -10.68 9.19 6.40
CA GLY A 197 -12.07 9.15 6.80
C GLY A 197 -12.24 9.17 8.32
N MET A 198 -13.29 9.82 8.79
CA MET A 198 -13.61 9.90 10.20
C MET A 198 -15.04 9.44 10.51
N LEU A 199 -15.16 8.50 11.43
CA LEU A 199 -16.44 8.03 11.95
C LEU A 199 -16.97 8.99 13.01
N GLY A 200 -18.18 9.50 12.83
CA GLY A 200 -18.82 10.32 13.86
C GLY A 200 -20.05 11.05 13.37
N GLY A 201 -20.90 11.43 14.31
CA GLY A 201 -22.06 12.29 14.04
C GLY A 201 -21.68 13.77 13.88
N ARG A 202 -22.57 14.56 13.27
CA ARG A 202 -22.36 15.98 12.98
C ARG A 202 -21.83 16.83 14.16
N PRO A 203 -22.31 16.68 15.41
CA PRO A 203 -21.80 17.47 16.53
C PRO A 203 -20.31 17.18 16.82
N LYS A 204 -19.95 15.87 16.79
CA LYS A 204 -18.57 15.40 16.97
C LYS A 204 -17.63 15.99 15.92
N ILE A 205 -18.03 15.92 14.66
CA ILE A 205 -17.24 16.40 13.52
C ILE A 205 -17.02 17.92 13.61
N ARG A 206 -18.05 18.69 13.94
CA ARG A 206 -17.92 20.17 14.11
C ARG A 206 -16.90 20.52 15.18
N ALA A 207 -17.02 19.92 16.37
CA ALA A 207 -16.11 20.20 17.49
C ALA A 207 -14.65 19.84 17.10
N LEU A 208 -14.48 18.74 16.38
CA LEU A 208 -13.17 18.30 15.92
C LEU A 208 -12.55 19.26 14.90
N PHE A 209 -13.31 19.65 13.87
CA PHE A 209 -12.82 20.58 12.84
C PHE A 209 -12.46 21.95 13.43
N SER A 210 -13.22 22.46 14.43
CA SER A 210 -12.85 23.67 15.17
C SER A 210 -11.49 23.50 15.85
N ARG A 211 -11.27 22.37 16.53
CA ARG A 211 -9.98 22.08 17.19
C ARG A 211 -8.82 21.95 16.20
N LEU A 212 -9.03 21.29 15.04
CA LEU A 212 -7.99 21.17 14.01
C LEU A 212 -7.63 22.52 13.42
N LYS A 213 -8.61 23.41 13.20
CA LYS A 213 -8.37 24.82 12.80
C LYS A 213 -7.57 25.59 13.86
N GLU A 214 -7.90 25.44 15.15
CA GLU A 214 -7.15 26.01 16.26
C GLU A 214 -5.69 25.50 16.32
N ASN A 215 -5.45 24.25 15.92
CA ASN A 215 -4.13 23.65 15.79
C ASN A 215 -3.38 24.10 14.52
N GLY A 216 -3.96 25.00 13.70
CA GLY A 216 -3.32 25.58 12.54
C GLY A 216 -3.48 24.81 11.22
N TRP A 217 -4.35 23.81 11.16
CA TRP A 217 -4.62 23.12 9.90
C TRP A 217 -5.40 24.00 8.92
N PRO A 218 -4.92 24.16 7.66
CA PRO A 218 -5.62 24.92 6.62
C PRO A 218 -6.96 24.29 6.27
N GLU A 219 -7.93 25.13 5.85
CA GLU A 219 -9.27 24.65 5.47
C GLU A 219 -9.24 23.65 4.32
N GLU A 220 -8.37 23.87 3.33
CA GLU A 220 -8.19 23.01 2.17
C GLU A 220 -7.73 21.58 2.56
N VAL A 221 -7.00 21.45 3.67
CA VAL A 221 -6.60 20.14 4.20
C VAL A 221 -7.78 19.48 4.90
N LEU A 222 -8.56 20.25 5.67
CA LEU A 222 -9.72 19.74 6.39
C LEU A 222 -10.85 19.30 5.45
N GLU A 223 -11.04 19.98 4.32
CA GLU A 223 -12.02 19.61 3.28
C GLU A 223 -11.72 18.25 2.63
N ARG A 224 -10.48 17.79 2.71
CA ARG A 224 -10.08 16.46 2.22
C ARG A 224 -10.42 15.32 3.18
N ILE A 225 -10.87 15.64 4.41
CA ILE A 225 -11.29 14.63 5.37
C ILE A 225 -12.73 14.24 5.09
N HIS A 226 -12.96 12.97 4.80
CA HIS A 226 -14.29 12.41 4.62
C HIS A 226 -14.96 12.23 5.99
N ALA A 227 -15.81 13.19 6.39
CA ALA A 227 -16.46 13.22 7.71
C ALA A 227 -17.89 13.79 7.63
N PRO A 228 -18.92 13.00 7.95
CA PRO A 228 -18.87 11.57 8.31
C PRO A 228 -18.36 10.71 7.15
N ILE A 229 -17.58 9.69 7.47
CA ILE A 229 -17.08 8.73 6.49
C ILE A 229 -18.23 7.85 5.97
N GLY A 230 -18.18 7.52 4.68
CA GLY A 230 -19.06 6.58 4.01
C GLY A 230 -20.13 7.23 3.13
N LEU A 231 -20.58 6.46 2.15
CA LEU A 231 -21.70 6.86 1.28
C LEU A 231 -23.03 6.78 2.01
N ASP A 232 -23.96 7.66 1.70
CA ASP A 232 -25.33 7.59 2.21
C ASP A 232 -26.11 6.43 1.56
N ILE A 233 -26.08 5.29 2.22
CA ILE A 233 -26.83 4.08 1.84
C ILE A 233 -27.95 3.73 2.83
N GLY A 234 -28.21 4.61 3.83
CA GLY A 234 -29.25 4.43 4.83
C GLY A 234 -28.96 3.36 5.90
N GLY A 235 -27.76 2.75 5.89
CA GLY A 235 -27.38 1.70 6.84
C GLY A 235 -27.04 2.25 8.23
N GLN A 236 -27.37 1.47 9.27
CA GLN A 236 -27.11 1.83 10.68
C GLN A 236 -26.32 0.75 11.44
N ARG A 237 -26.34 -0.49 10.94
CA ARG A 237 -25.61 -1.60 11.57
C ARG A 237 -24.12 -1.52 11.21
N PRO A 238 -23.20 -1.98 12.09
CA PRO A 238 -21.77 -1.93 11.81
C PRO A 238 -21.38 -2.51 10.43
N ALA A 239 -22.00 -3.62 10.02
CA ALA A 239 -21.73 -4.22 8.71
C ALA A 239 -22.21 -3.35 7.54
N GLU A 240 -23.36 -2.67 7.67
CA GLU A 240 -23.90 -1.75 6.66
C GLU A 240 -23.02 -0.50 6.56
N ILE A 241 -22.61 0.04 7.71
CA ILE A 241 -21.66 1.16 7.79
C ILE A 241 -20.33 0.77 7.14
N ALA A 242 -19.83 -0.44 7.37
CA ALA A 242 -18.60 -0.93 6.77
C ALA A 242 -18.69 -1.00 5.23
N VAL A 243 -19.81 -1.43 4.67
CA VAL A 243 -20.07 -1.40 3.21
C VAL A 243 -20.04 0.03 2.70
N SER A 244 -20.72 0.96 3.36
CA SER A 244 -20.74 2.39 3.02
C SER A 244 -19.33 2.98 3.00
N ILE A 245 -18.52 2.71 4.03
CA ILE A 245 -17.12 3.16 4.16
C ILE A 245 -16.25 2.59 3.02
N MET A 246 -16.28 1.28 2.82
CA MET A 246 -15.43 0.65 1.81
C MET A 246 -15.82 1.06 0.40
N ALA A 247 -17.11 1.32 0.13
CA ALA A 247 -17.57 1.84 -1.14
C ALA A 247 -17.02 3.25 -1.42
N GLU A 248 -17.01 4.13 -0.42
CA GLU A 248 -16.44 5.48 -0.56
C GLU A 248 -14.92 5.42 -0.77
N ILE A 249 -14.19 4.62 0.02
CA ILE A 249 -12.73 4.43 -0.13
C ILE A 249 -12.40 3.92 -1.54
N LEU A 250 -13.14 2.93 -2.05
CA LEU A 250 -12.95 2.41 -3.39
C LEU A 250 -13.25 3.45 -4.47
N ALA A 251 -14.31 4.25 -4.29
CA ALA A 251 -14.64 5.31 -5.22
C ALA A 251 -13.54 6.39 -5.25
N ALA A 252 -13.06 6.82 -4.09
CA ALA A 252 -11.95 7.77 -3.97
C ALA A 252 -10.67 7.24 -4.64
N LYS A 253 -10.32 5.97 -4.37
CA LYS A 253 -9.12 5.33 -4.93
C LYS A 253 -9.19 5.18 -6.46
N ASN A 254 -10.35 4.84 -7.00
CA ASN A 254 -10.52 4.48 -8.41
C ASN A 254 -11.12 5.62 -9.26
N GLY A 255 -11.40 6.79 -8.68
CA GLY A 255 -12.04 7.91 -9.37
C GLY A 255 -13.51 7.64 -9.72
N GLY A 256 -14.20 6.83 -8.92
CA GLY A 256 -15.61 6.48 -9.10
C GLY A 256 -16.54 7.65 -8.77
N SER A 257 -17.66 7.75 -9.49
CA SER A 257 -18.66 8.83 -9.32
C SER A 257 -19.62 8.63 -8.14
N CYS A 258 -19.59 7.47 -7.48
CA CYS A 258 -20.56 7.03 -6.47
C CYS A 258 -22.02 6.97 -6.97
N LYS A 259 -22.26 7.12 -8.26
CA LYS A 259 -23.59 7.03 -8.88
C LYS A 259 -23.96 5.58 -9.19
N PRO A 260 -25.27 5.24 -9.23
CA PRO A 260 -25.71 3.97 -9.75
C PRO A 260 -25.21 3.75 -11.19
N MET A 261 -24.74 2.55 -11.51
CA MET A 261 -24.18 2.24 -12.84
C MET A 261 -25.18 2.52 -13.98
N ARG A 262 -26.48 2.33 -13.75
CA ARG A 262 -27.53 2.68 -14.72
C ARG A 262 -27.51 4.17 -15.11
N GLU A 263 -27.11 5.06 -14.20
CA GLU A 263 -27.01 6.49 -14.49
C GLU A 263 -25.69 6.82 -15.21
N VAL A 264 -24.61 6.12 -14.85
CA VAL A 264 -23.30 6.29 -15.49
C VAL A 264 -23.30 5.82 -16.96
N LEU A 265 -24.04 4.74 -17.25
CA LEU A 265 -24.08 4.10 -18.58
C LEU A 265 -25.31 4.47 -19.40
N HIS A 266 -26.21 5.34 -18.89
CA HIS A 266 -27.49 5.64 -19.54
C HIS A 266 -27.30 6.06 -20.99
N ASP A 267 -26.43 7.00 -21.29
CA ASP A 267 -26.22 7.55 -22.63
C ASP A 267 -25.54 6.55 -23.59
N SER A 268 -24.83 5.55 -23.06
CA SER A 268 -24.19 4.50 -23.87
C SER A 268 -25.12 3.32 -24.20
N VAL A 269 -26.14 3.10 -23.36
CA VAL A 269 -27.12 2.01 -23.52
C VAL A 269 -28.38 2.48 -24.23
N PHE A 270 -28.76 3.76 -24.03
CA PHE A 270 -29.93 4.38 -24.63
C PHE A 270 -29.52 5.68 -25.33
N PRO A 271 -28.78 5.61 -26.46
CA PRO A 271 -28.46 6.82 -27.23
C PRO A 271 -29.75 7.42 -27.74
N LEU A 272 -29.93 8.75 -27.49
CA LEU A 272 -31.05 9.55 -27.99
C LEU A 272 -31.03 9.64 -29.52
#